data_270ce2abbbcc630cfab253224ee0494e
#
_entry.id   270ce2abbbcc630cfab253224ee0494e
#
_cell.length_a   1.000
_cell.length_b   1.000
_cell.length_c   1.000
_cell.angle_alpha   90.00
_cell.angle_beta   90.00
_cell.angle_gamma   90.00
#
_symmetry.space_group_name_H-M   'P 1'
#
loop_
_entity.id
_entity.type
_entity.pdbx_description
1 polymer ?
#
loop_
_entity_poly.entity_id
_entity_poly.type
_entity_poly.pdbx_seq_one_letter_code
_entity_poly.pdbx_strand_id
1 'polypeptide(L)'
;HLNILAASTLITNAIIEYKKTNKKVHIQLNQNDQTDLYDICVTTKLFYQQNENEKDSVFVCSEKIFLAVPNIPRFSNLKSISLEEVKNENFIALSGSKHLRTICDKYCHEAGIRPNIIFESDNISAVKNTIGANLGIGFWPQYSWGKLDTKKVLLLEISNPVCSRDILISYKKNKLDCSQVEKFYKFLTDYVSSKEKASLEQIS
;
A
#
# COMPACT_ATOMS: atom_id res chain seq x y z
N HIS A 1 -3.10 2.66 20.61
CA HIS A 1 -3.46 3.54 19.47
C HIS A 1 -2.58 3.21 18.28
N LEU A 2 -3.20 2.95 17.13
CA LEU A 2 -2.54 2.59 15.88
C LEU A 2 -2.82 3.67 14.83
N ASN A 3 -1.78 4.27 14.29
CA ASN A 3 -1.89 5.24 13.20
C ASN A 3 -1.47 4.57 11.88
N ILE A 4 -2.37 4.53 10.89
CA ILE A 4 -2.12 3.87 9.60
C ILE A 4 -2.24 4.89 8.48
N LEU A 5 -1.10 5.27 7.92
CA LEU A 5 -0.99 6.19 6.78
C LEU A 5 -0.66 5.45 5.47
N ALA A 6 -0.41 4.14 5.55
CA ALA A 6 -0.13 3.28 4.40
C ALA A 6 -0.64 1.85 4.65
N ALA A 7 -0.88 1.08 3.57
CA ALA A 7 -1.22 -0.35 3.62
C ALA A 7 -2.46 -0.69 4.49
N SER A 8 -3.46 0.19 4.56
CA SER A 8 -4.59 0.07 5.50
C SER A 8 -5.34 -1.27 5.42
N THR A 9 -5.59 -1.80 4.24
CA THR A 9 -6.26 -3.10 4.07
C THR A 9 -5.42 -4.26 4.64
N LEU A 10 -4.11 -4.26 4.37
CA LEU A 10 -3.18 -5.28 4.90
C LEU A 10 -3.16 -5.25 6.42
N ILE A 11 -3.04 -4.07 7.01
CA ILE A 11 -2.96 -3.87 8.46
C ILE A 11 -4.30 -4.20 9.13
N THR A 12 -5.44 -3.83 8.54
CA THR A 12 -6.76 -4.18 9.06
C THR A 12 -6.94 -5.71 9.08
N ASN A 13 -6.49 -6.42 8.05
CA ASN A 13 -6.52 -7.89 8.03
C ASN A 13 -5.64 -8.49 9.13
N ALA A 14 -4.46 -7.91 9.39
CA ALA A 14 -3.59 -8.31 10.51
C ALA A 14 -4.29 -8.10 11.87
N ILE A 15 -4.98 -6.99 12.06
CA ILE A 15 -5.76 -6.70 13.28
C ILE A 15 -6.85 -7.77 13.48
N ILE A 16 -7.60 -8.09 12.43
CA ILE A 16 -8.65 -9.11 12.49
C ILE A 16 -8.06 -10.45 12.92
N GLU A 17 -6.92 -10.84 12.33
CA GLU A 17 -6.27 -12.10 12.68
C GLU A 17 -5.77 -12.11 14.14
N TYR A 18 -5.12 -11.03 14.58
CA TYR A 18 -4.65 -10.89 15.96
C TYR A 18 -5.79 -10.97 16.98
N LYS A 19 -6.94 -10.36 16.69
CA LYS A 19 -8.12 -10.34 17.56
C LYS A 19 -8.77 -11.70 17.78
N LYS A 20 -8.55 -12.69 16.89
CA LYS A 20 -9.09 -14.05 17.07
C LYS A 20 -8.57 -14.70 18.36
N THR A 21 -7.31 -14.48 18.69
CA THR A 21 -6.66 -15.04 19.89
C THR A 21 -6.50 -14.03 21.02
N ASN A 22 -6.57 -12.73 20.75
CA ASN A 22 -6.33 -11.65 21.70
C ASN A 22 -7.60 -10.80 21.93
N LYS A 23 -8.72 -11.44 22.30
CA LYS A 23 -10.06 -10.82 22.39
C LYS A 23 -10.14 -9.62 23.32
N LYS A 24 -9.35 -9.60 24.40
CA LYS A 24 -9.35 -8.53 25.43
C LYS A 24 -8.57 -7.28 25.03
N VAL A 25 -7.71 -7.34 24.00
CA VAL A 25 -6.93 -6.18 23.56
C VAL A 25 -7.84 -5.18 22.85
N HIS A 26 -7.82 -3.93 23.28
CA HIS A 26 -8.49 -2.83 22.60
C HIS A 26 -7.54 -2.17 21.61
N ILE A 27 -7.94 -2.04 20.36
CA ILE A 27 -7.16 -1.39 19.29
C ILE A 27 -7.99 -0.22 18.77
N GLN A 28 -7.48 0.99 18.94
CA GLN A 28 -8.04 2.18 18.32
C GLN A 28 -7.22 2.51 17.07
N LEU A 29 -7.92 2.62 15.95
CA LEU A 29 -7.33 2.83 14.63
C LEU A 29 -7.60 4.25 14.14
N ASN A 30 -6.55 4.94 13.70
CA ASN A 30 -6.62 6.22 12.98
C ASN A 30 -6.01 6.05 11.59
N GLN A 31 -6.68 6.50 10.54
CA GLN A 31 -6.26 6.30 9.14
C GLN A 31 -6.08 7.59 8.35
N ASN A 32 -6.61 8.70 8.82
CA ASN A 32 -6.73 9.90 8.00
C ASN A 32 -5.86 11.07 8.46
N ASP A 33 -5.44 11.08 9.71
CA ASP A 33 -4.73 12.21 10.28
C ASP A 33 -3.33 11.82 10.73
N GLN A 34 -2.36 12.65 10.39
CA GLN A 34 -1.05 12.59 10.98
C GLN A 34 -1.19 13.06 12.44
N THR A 35 -1.08 12.13 13.38
CA THR A 35 -1.14 12.42 14.82
C THR A 35 0.10 11.87 15.50
N ASP A 36 0.62 12.60 16.46
CA ASP A 36 1.74 12.16 17.32
C ASP A 36 1.28 11.28 18.49
N LEU A 37 -0.05 11.13 18.66
CA LEU A 37 -0.67 10.32 19.71
C LEU A 37 -0.93 8.89 19.25
N TYR A 38 0.16 8.13 19.03
CA TYR A 38 0.07 6.71 18.68
C TYR A 38 1.08 5.88 19.48
N ASP A 39 0.81 4.59 19.55
CA ASP A 39 1.74 3.58 20.09
C ASP A 39 2.51 2.91 18.93
N ILE A 40 1.82 2.63 17.81
CA ILE A 40 2.37 2.07 16.58
C ILE A 40 1.97 2.95 15.40
N CYS A 41 2.90 3.22 14.48
CA CYS A 41 2.65 3.94 13.23
C CYS A 41 3.03 3.07 12.02
N VAL A 42 2.17 3.11 11.00
CA VAL A 42 2.43 2.49 9.69
C VAL A 42 2.44 3.59 8.63
N THR A 43 3.57 3.81 8.01
CA THR A 43 3.80 4.87 7.02
C THR A 43 4.63 4.35 5.84
N THR A 44 5.09 5.23 4.96
CA THR A 44 6.07 4.88 3.93
C THR A 44 7.39 5.60 4.16
N LYS A 45 8.49 5.05 3.67
CA LYS A 45 9.84 5.61 3.86
C LYS A 45 9.95 7.07 3.44
N LEU A 46 9.27 7.45 2.37
CA LEU A 46 9.27 8.83 1.88
C LEU A 46 8.74 9.86 2.90
N PHE A 47 7.85 9.42 3.81
CA PHE A 47 7.17 10.28 4.78
C PHE A 47 7.57 9.99 6.23
N TYR A 48 8.47 9.04 6.44
CA TYR A 48 8.96 8.72 7.78
C TYR A 48 9.93 9.80 8.25
N GLN A 49 9.61 10.42 9.37
CA GLN A 49 10.48 11.34 10.09
C GLN A 49 10.91 10.66 11.40
N GLN A 50 12.20 10.41 11.52
CA GLN A 50 12.76 9.91 12.77
C GLN A 50 12.95 11.09 13.72
N ASN A 51 12.30 11.05 14.88
CA ASN A 51 12.59 11.99 15.94
C ASN A 51 13.94 11.61 16.56
N GLU A 52 14.91 12.51 16.53
CA GLU A 52 16.28 12.27 17.03
C GLU A 52 16.33 11.86 18.51
N ASN A 53 15.30 12.19 19.28
CA ASN A 53 15.19 11.92 20.72
C ASN A 53 14.43 10.62 21.05
N GLU A 54 13.83 9.92 20.08
CA GLU A 54 13.07 8.69 20.31
C GLU A 54 13.75 7.53 19.59
N LYS A 55 14.19 6.52 20.34
CA LYS A 55 14.70 5.24 19.77
C LYS A 55 13.52 4.38 19.36
N ASP A 56 12.92 4.68 18.23
CA ASP A 56 11.86 3.86 17.66
C ASP A 56 12.42 2.52 17.17
N SER A 57 11.67 1.44 17.37
CA SER A 57 11.89 0.21 16.62
C SER A 57 11.18 0.34 15.28
N VAL A 58 11.94 0.16 14.20
CA VAL A 58 11.43 0.31 12.84
C VAL A 58 11.58 -1.00 12.10
N PHE A 59 10.48 -1.48 11.53
CA PHE A 59 10.45 -2.57 10.57
C PHE A 59 10.17 -2.01 9.18
N VAL A 60 10.87 -2.51 8.16
CA VAL A 60 10.72 -2.08 6.77
C VAL A 60 10.41 -3.28 5.91
N CYS A 61 9.41 -3.15 5.04
CA CYS A 61 9.14 -4.11 3.98
C CYS A 61 8.90 -3.38 2.66
N SER A 62 9.31 -4.01 1.55
CA SER A 62 9.14 -3.46 0.21
C SER A 62 7.94 -4.07 -0.49
N GLU A 63 7.19 -3.25 -1.22
CA GLU A 63 6.02 -3.62 -1.99
C GLU A 63 6.14 -3.13 -3.42
N LYS A 64 6.03 -4.03 -4.41
CA LYS A 64 5.92 -3.63 -5.81
C LYS A 64 4.60 -2.91 -6.06
N ILE A 65 4.63 -1.97 -7.00
CA ILE A 65 3.44 -1.30 -7.52
C ILE A 65 3.26 -1.73 -8.97
N PHE A 66 2.15 -2.40 -9.24
CA PHE A 66 1.73 -2.84 -10.57
C PHE A 66 0.87 -1.79 -11.25
N LEU A 67 0.67 -1.94 -12.55
CA LEU A 67 -0.37 -1.25 -13.29
C LEU A 67 -1.55 -2.19 -13.47
N ALA A 68 -2.71 -1.80 -12.95
CA ALA A 68 -3.97 -2.48 -13.20
C ALA A 68 -4.55 -1.95 -14.52
N VAL A 69 -4.74 -2.85 -15.48
CA VAL A 69 -5.23 -2.52 -16.83
C VAL A 69 -6.42 -3.40 -17.21
N PRO A 70 -7.27 -2.94 -18.13
CA PRO A 70 -8.37 -3.77 -18.64
C PRO A 70 -7.88 -5.05 -19.31
N ASN A 71 -8.62 -6.13 -19.12
CA ASN A 71 -8.36 -7.40 -19.82
C ASN A 71 -8.89 -7.34 -21.26
N ILE A 72 -8.20 -6.62 -22.12
CA ILE A 72 -8.50 -6.46 -23.54
C ILE A 72 -7.33 -6.95 -24.39
N PRO A 73 -7.51 -7.25 -25.69
CA PRO A 73 -6.46 -7.81 -26.57
C PRO A 73 -5.12 -7.06 -26.52
N ARG A 74 -5.16 -5.72 -26.34
CA ARG A 74 -3.96 -4.89 -26.24
C ARG A 74 -3.06 -5.28 -25.08
N PHE A 75 -3.63 -5.68 -23.92
CA PHE A 75 -2.92 -5.94 -22.69
C PHE A 75 -2.84 -7.42 -22.31
N SER A 76 -3.73 -8.26 -22.85
CA SER A 76 -3.94 -9.64 -22.39
C SER A 76 -2.71 -10.55 -22.50
N ASN A 77 -1.81 -10.25 -23.43
CA ASN A 77 -0.59 -11.04 -23.67
C ASN A 77 0.67 -10.40 -23.05
N LEU A 78 0.54 -9.25 -22.36
CA LEU A 78 1.66 -8.56 -21.73
C LEU A 78 1.87 -9.09 -20.31
N LYS A 79 3.12 -9.22 -19.92
CA LYS A 79 3.54 -9.45 -18.52
C LYS A 79 3.98 -8.16 -17.86
N SER A 80 4.52 -7.24 -18.65
CA SER A 80 5.01 -5.95 -18.20
C SER A 80 4.76 -4.86 -19.24
N ILE A 81 4.78 -3.61 -18.79
CA ILE A 81 4.59 -2.43 -19.64
C ILE A 81 5.37 -1.25 -19.04
N SER A 82 5.89 -0.37 -19.88
CA SER A 82 6.47 0.90 -19.38
C SER A 82 5.38 1.95 -19.18
N LEU A 83 5.60 2.91 -18.27
CA LEU A 83 4.65 4.00 -18.08
C LEU A 83 4.50 4.88 -19.32
N GLU A 84 5.57 5.00 -20.12
CA GLU A 84 5.50 5.77 -21.37
C GLU A 84 4.51 5.17 -22.37
N GLU A 85 4.41 3.85 -22.46
CA GLU A 85 3.49 3.15 -23.38
C GLU A 85 2.01 3.41 -23.07
N VAL A 86 1.71 3.86 -21.85
CA VAL A 86 0.34 4.13 -21.36
C VAL A 86 0.06 5.62 -21.15
N LYS A 87 0.93 6.51 -21.62
CA LYS A 87 0.80 7.96 -21.44
C LYS A 87 -0.51 8.57 -21.96
N ASN A 88 -1.14 7.92 -22.94
CA ASN A 88 -2.39 8.36 -23.57
C ASN A 88 -3.64 7.66 -22.98
N GLU A 89 -3.45 6.78 -21.98
CA GLU A 89 -4.57 6.09 -21.33
C GLU A 89 -5.25 6.99 -20.30
N ASN A 90 -6.52 6.69 -20.03
CA ASN A 90 -7.26 7.29 -18.93
C ASN A 90 -6.82 6.67 -17.62
N PHE A 91 -6.42 7.49 -16.66
CA PHE A 91 -6.00 7.06 -15.34
C PHE A 91 -7.10 7.22 -14.30
N ILE A 92 -7.14 6.28 -13.38
CA ILE A 92 -7.96 6.28 -12.18
C ILE A 92 -7.01 6.35 -11.00
N ALA A 93 -7.16 7.36 -10.14
CA ALA A 93 -6.22 7.65 -9.06
C ALA A 93 -6.89 7.62 -7.69
N LEU A 94 -6.08 7.30 -6.68
CA LEU A 94 -6.45 7.51 -5.29
C LEU A 94 -6.12 8.94 -4.91
N SER A 95 -7.12 9.72 -4.49
CA SER A 95 -6.95 11.02 -3.84
C SER A 95 -6.89 10.84 -2.32
N GLY A 96 -6.48 11.83 -1.57
CA GLY A 96 -6.47 11.78 -0.10
C GLY A 96 -5.43 10.87 0.54
N SER A 97 -5.09 9.74 -0.06
CA SER A 97 -3.93 8.93 0.36
C SER A 97 -2.65 9.58 -0.14
N LYS A 98 -2.26 10.63 0.53
CA LYS A 98 -1.13 11.49 0.15
C LYS A 98 0.13 10.69 -0.17
N HIS A 99 0.40 9.61 0.57
CA HIS A 99 1.61 8.81 0.40
C HIS A 99 1.64 8.05 -0.92
N LEU A 100 0.60 7.25 -1.23
CA LEU A 100 0.58 6.47 -2.47
C LEU A 100 0.50 7.39 -3.70
N ARG A 101 -0.36 8.41 -3.65
CA ARG A 101 -0.50 9.36 -4.76
C ARG A 101 0.82 10.06 -5.06
N THR A 102 1.49 10.60 -4.07
CA THR A 102 2.80 11.28 -4.25
C THR A 102 3.86 10.34 -4.84
N ILE A 103 3.87 9.07 -4.41
CA ILE A 103 4.79 8.07 -4.95
C ILE A 103 4.49 7.79 -6.43
N CYS A 104 3.21 7.59 -6.79
CA CYS A 104 2.80 7.35 -8.17
C CYS A 104 3.08 8.56 -9.09
N ASP A 105 2.79 9.77 -8.62
CA ASP A 105 3.08 11.00 -9.36
C ASP A 105 4.58 11.18 -9.62
N LYS A 106 5.43 10.81 -8.64
CA LYS A 106 6.88 10.81 -8.81
C LYS A 106 7.30 9.87 -9.94
N TYR A 107 6.78 8.63 -9.99
CA TYR A 107 7.08 7.68 -11.06
C TYR A 107 6.57 8.15 -12.43
N CYS A 108 5.39 8.77 -12.49
CA CYS A 108 4.91 9.41 -13.71
C CYS A 108 5.86 10.52 -14.19
N HIS A 109 6.33 11.35 -13.27
CA HIS A 109 7.29 12.40 -13.58
C HIS A 109 8.63 11.83 -14.06
N GLU A 110 9.15 10.78 -13.42
CA GLU A 110 10.37 10.07 -13.84
C GLU A 110 10.23 9.46 -15.23
N ALA A 111 9.05 8.98 -15.59
CA ALA A 111 8.73 8.47 -16.94
C ALA A 111 8.47 9.59 -17.97
N GLY A 112 8.49 10.86 -17.57
CA GLY A 112 8.20 12.00 -18.45
C GLY A 112 6.74 12.10 -18.87
N ILE A 113 5.81 11.49 -18.13
CA ILE A 113 4.37 11.48 -18.46
C ILE A 113 3.55 12.34 -17.52
N ARG A 114 2.44 12.85 -18.04
CA ARG A 114 1.36 13.47 -17.25
C ARG A 114 0.11 12.64 -17.43
N PRO A 115 -0.30 11.83 -16.43
CA PRO A 115 -1.46 10.97 -16.56
C PRO A 115 -2.73 11.80 -16.74
N ASN A 116 -3.60 11.40 -17.68
CA ASN A 116 -4.94 11.96 -17.82
C ASN A 116 -5.87 11.33 -16.78
N ILE A 117 -5.99 11.95 -15.61
CA ILE A 117 -6.82 11.43 -14.51
C ILE A 117 -8.27 11.78 -14.76
N ILE A 118 -9.10 10.78 -15.09
CA ILE A 118 -10.53 10.94 -15.36
C ILE A 118 -11.42 10.66 -14.15
N PHE A 119 -10.87 9.97 -13.14
CA PHE A 119 -11.58 9.68 -11.90
C PHE A 119 -10.59 9.67 -10.73
N GLU A 120 -10.99 10.26 -9.63
CA GLU A 120 -10.21 10.37 -8.43
C GLU A 120 -11.11 10.21 -7.20
N SER A 121 -10.67 9.42 -6.21
CA SER A 121 -11.41 9.19 -4.97
C SER A 121 -10.46 8.93 -3.81
N ASP A 122 -10.81 9.34 -2.60
CA ASP A 122 -10.14 8.99 -1.35
C ASP A 122 -10.51 7.58 -0.86
N ASN A 123 -11.51 6.95 -1.48
CA ASN A 123 -11.99 5.61 -1.15
C ASN A 123 -11.33 4.56 -2.05
N ILE A 124 -10.50 3.69 -1.46
CA ILE A 124 -9.80 2.61 -2.15
C ILE A 124 -10.78 1.70 -2.90
N SER A 125 -11.93 1.37 -2.31
CA SER A 125 -12.92 0.50 -2.95
C SER A 125 -13.54 1.15 -4.18
N ALA A 126 -13.80 2.46 -4.17
CA ALA A 126 -14.29 3.20 -5.33
C ALA A 126 -13.26 3.16 -6.47
N VAL A 127 -11.98 3.43 -6.18
CA VAL A 127 -10.89 3.34 -7.17
C VAL A 127 -10.79 1.93 -7.75
N LYS A 128 -10.77 0.89 -6.90
CA LYS A 128 -10.70 -0.51 -7.34
C LYS A 128 -11.88 -0.90 -8.22
N ASN A 129 -13.11 -0.51 -7.84
CA ASN A 129 -14.32 -0.81 -8.60
C ASN A 129 -14.33 -0.11 -9.95
N THR A 130 -13.86 1.14 -10.01
CA THR A 130 -13.79 1.93 -11.26
C THR A 130 -12.78 1.32 -12.23
N ILE A 131 -11.60 0.89 -11.75
CA ILE A 131 -10.64 0.11 -12.54
C ILE A 131 -11.29 -1.21 -12.99
N GLY A 132 -11.92 -1.95 -12.06
CA GLY A 132 -12.60 -3.21 -12.35
C GLY A 132 -13.76 -3.09 -13.34
N ALA A 133 -14.38 -1.91 -13.44
CA ALA A 133 -15.40 -1.59 -14.44
C ALA A 133 -14.81 -1.27 -15.82
N ASN A 134 -13.49 -1.28 -15.96
CA ASN A 134 -12.79 -1.02 -17.21
C ASN A 134 -12.91 0.42 -17.73
N LEU A 135 -13.00 1.39 -16.80
CA LEU A 135 -13.11 2.80 -17.15
C LEU A 135 -11.74 3.47 -17.34
N GLY A 136 -10.64 2.79 -16.97
CA GLY A 136 -9.28 3.30 -17.10
C GLY A 136 -8.28 2.38 -16.41
N ILE A 137 -7.03 2.80 -16.39
CA ILE A 137 -5.91 2.11 -15.76
C ILE A 137 -5.54 2.77 -14.43
N GLY A 138 -4.82 2.06 -13.55
CA GLY A 138 -4.39 2.64 -12.27
C GLY A 138 -3.26 1.89 -11.61
N PHE A 139 -2.55 2.55 -10.72
CA PHE A 139 -1.50 1.93 -9.92
C PHE A 139 -2.11 1.00 -8.85
N TRP A 140 -1.50 -0.16 -8.68
CA TRP A 140 -1.99 -1.21 -7.80
C TRP A 140 -0.87 -1.73 -6.88
N PRO A 141 -0.85 -1.35 -5.59
CA PRO A 141 0.07 -1.92 -4.62
C PRO A 141 -0.18 -3.42 -4.45
N GLN A 142 0.87 -4.22 -4.61
CA GLN A 142 0.84 -5.68 -4.74
C GLN A 142 -0.05 -6.39 -3.70
N TYR A 143 0.35 -6.35 -2.44
CA TYR A 143 -0.38 -7.05 -1.39
C TYR A 143 -1.21 -6.15 -0.48
N SER A 144 -0.95 -4.84 -0.47
CA SER A 144 -1.72 -3.90 0.36
C SER A 144 -3.17 -3.76 -0.09
N TRP A 145 -3.42 -3.85 -1.39
CA TRP A 145 -4.77 -3.75 -1.92
C TRP A 145 -5.47 -5.10 -2.09
N GLY A 146 -4.76 -6.21 -1.84
CA GLY A 146 -5.28 -7.56 -1.96
C GLY A 146 -5.50 -8.00 -3.39
N LYS A 147 -6.22 -9.12 -3.56
CA LYS A 147 -6.45 -9.74 -4.87
C LYS A 147 -7.33 -8.87 -5.77
N LEU A 148 -7.04 -8.98 -7.06
CA LEU A 148 -7.80 -8.39 -8.14
C LEU A 148 -8.74 -9.45 -8.77
N ASP A 149 -9.92 -9.04 -9.24
CA ASP A 149 -10.76 -9.92 -10.11
C ASP A 149 -10.15 -9.95 -11.51
N THR A 150 -9.46 -11.03 -11.83
CA THR A 150 -8.72 -11.21 -13.08
C THR A 150 -9.60 -11.42 -14.32
N LYS A 151 -10.91 -11.54 -14.20
CA LYS A 151 -11.80 -11.67 -15.35
C LYS A 151 -11.87 -10.41 -16.19
N LYS A 152 -11.81 -9.23 -15.54
CA LYS A 152 -11.97 -7.94 -16.20
C LYS A 152 -10.69 -7.10 -16.24
N VAL A 153 -9.77 -7.34 -15.32
CA VAL A 153 -8.59 -6.51 -15.11
C VAL A 153 -7.36 -7.41 -14.95
N LEU A 154 -6.23 -6.97 -15.50
CA LEU A 154 -4.92 -7.61 -15.37
C LEU A 154 -3.99 -6.72 -14.56
N LEU A 155 -3.06 -7.34 -13.86
CA LEU A 155 -1.93 -6.65 -13.23
C LEU A 155 -0.69 -6.86 -14.10
N LEU A 156 -0.12 -5.79 -14.62
CA LEU A 156 1.13 -5.79 -15.36
C LEU A 156 2.25 -5.23 -14.48
N GLU A 157 3.43 -5.82 -14.55
CA GLU A 157 4.62 -5.22 -13.96
C GLU A 157 4.96 -3.93 -14.70
N ILE A 158 5.32 -2.88 -13.96
CA ILE A 158 5.81 -1.65 -14.54
C ILE A 158 7.32 -1.81 -14.73
N SER A 159 7.76 -1.89 -16.01
CA SER A 159 9.16 -2.17 -16.36
C SER A 159 10.04 -0.95 -16.32
N ASN A 160 9.48 0.24 -16.60
CA ASN A 160 10.23 1.50 -16.61
C ASN A 160 9.33 2.70 -16.28
N PRO A 161 9.63 3.47 -15.21
CA PRO A 161 10.56 3.08 -14.13
C PRO A 161 10.03 1.89 -13.32
N VAL A 162 10.90 1.14 -12.63
CA VAL A 162 10.48 0.07 -11.73
C VAL A 162 9.81 0.70 -10.51
N CYS A 163 8.53 0.43 -10.34
CA CYS A 163 7.71 1.07 -9.32
C CYS A 163 7.60 0.21 -8.05
N SER A 164 8.01 0.78 -6.92
CA SER A 164 7.90 0.13 -5.61
C SER A 164 7.74 1.17 -4.50
N ARG A 165 7.39 0.71 -3.30
CA ARG A 165 7.42 1.54 -2.09
C ARG A 165 7.89 0.74 -0.89
N ASP A 166 8.56 1.41 0.05
CA ASP A 166 8.90 0.85 1.34
C ASP A 166 7.84 1.27 2.37
N ILE A 167 7.24 0.28 3.03
CA ILE A 167 6.30 0.44 4.13
C ILE A 167 7.10 0.31 5.42
N LEU A 168 6.95 1.27 6.32
CA LEU A 168 7.57 1.28 7.63
C LEU A 168 6.52 1.06 8.72
N ILE A 169 6.84 0.17 9.65
CA ILE A 169 6.08 -0.04 10.87
C ILE A 169 6.99 0.32 12.04
N SER A 170 6.61 1.34 12.81
CA SER A 170 7.38 1.79 13.95
C SER A 170 6.56 1.80 15.23
N TYR A 171 7.20 1.67 16.40
CA TYR A 171 6.58 1.90 17.69
C TYR A 171 7.47 2.71 18.62
N LYS A 172 6.86 3.51 19.50
CA LYS A 172 7.56 4.37 20.46
C LYS A 172 8.04 3.59 21.67
N LYS A 173 9.36 3.48 21.86
CA LYS A 173 9.96 2.71 22.97
C LYS A 173 9.72 3.32 24.36
N ASN A 174 9.46 4.62 24.45
CA ASN A 174 9.22 5.29 25.73
C ASN A 174 7.89 4.92 26.40
N LYS A 175 7.02 4.19 25.69
CA LYS A 175 5.78 3.60 26.22
C LYS A 175 5.93 2.12 26.59
N LEU A 176 7.15 1.68 26.84
CA LEU A 176 7.60 0.28 26.98
C LEU A 176 7.05 -0.49 28.19
N ASP A 177 6.30 0.13 29.09
CA ASP A 177 5.61 -0.62 30.14
C ASP A 177 4.37 -1.39 29.59
N CYS A 178 4.08 -1.27 28.31
CA CYS A 178 2.97 -1.97 27.70
C CYS A 178 3.45 -3.17 26.86
N SER A 179 3.67 -4.31 27.52
CA SER A 179 3.97 -5.60 26.86
C SER A 179 2.99 -5.97 25.75
N GLN A 180 1.81 -5.36 25.73
CA GLN A 180 0.77 -5.54 24.71
C GLN A 180 1.12 -4.85 23.40
N VAL A 181 1.72 -3.65 23.44
CA VAL A 181 2.15 -2.91 22.24
C VAL A 181 3.27 -3.68 21.55
N GLU A 182 4.27 -4.14 22.30
CA GLU A 182 5.38 -4.92 21.77
C GLU A 182 4.93 -6.25 21.17
N LYS A 183 4.04 -6.98 21.84
CA LYS A 183 3.46 -8.23 21.32
C LYS A 183 2.70 -8.00 20.03
N PHE A 184 1.90 -6.94 19.96
CA PHE A 184 1.16 -6.61 18.75
C PHE A 184 2.08 -6.14 17.63
N TYR A 185 3.10 -5.33 17.92
CA TYR A 185 4.11 -4.92 16.94
C TYR A 185 4.81 -6.14 16.33
N LYS A 186 5.30 -7.06 17.16
CA LYS A 186 5.94 -8.29 16.69
C LYS A 186 5.01 -9.11 15.81
N PHE A 187 3.76 -9.33 16.26
CA PHE A 187 2.76 -10.03 15.45
C PHE A 187 2.54 -9.34 14.10
N LEU A 188 2.43 -8.01 14.10
CA LEU A 188 2.18 -7.22 12.90
C LEU A 188 3.33 -7.33 11.89
N THR A 189 4.58 -7.22 12.35
CA THR A 189 5.77 -7.36 11.50
C THR A 189 5.92 -8.77 10.94
N ASP A 190 5.67 -9.81 11.75
CA ASP A 190 5.67 -11.20 11.30
C ASP A 190 4.57 -11.46 10.26
N TYR A 191 3.37 -10.92 10.48
CA TYR A 191 2.26 -11.03 9.54
C TYR A 191 2.58 -10.38 8.19
N VAL A 192 3.11 -9.16 8.20
CA VAL A 192 3.49 -8.43 6.97
C VAL A 192 4.60 -9.17 6.23
N SER A 193 5.64 -9.63 6.93
CA SER A 193 6.73 -10.44 6.34
C SER A 193 6.23 -11.73 5.69
N SER A 194 5.22 -12.37 6.29
CA SER A 194 4.61 -13.57 5.70
C SER A 194 3.90 -13.29 4.37
N LYS A 195 3.27 -12.12 4.25
CA LYS A 195 2.60 -11.68 3.01
C LYS A 195 3.60 -11.30 1.93
N GLU A 196 4.68 -10.63 2.30
CA GLU A 196 5.78 -10.31 1.39
C GLU A 196 6.38 -11.59 0.78
N LYS A 197 6.73 -12.58 1.61
CA LYS A 197 7.26 -13.87 1.15
C LYS A 197 6.29 -14.62 0.23
N ALA A 198 5.01 -14.74 0.62
CA ALA A 198 3.99 -15.40 -0.19
C ALA A 198 3.76 -14.71 -1.55
N SER A 199 4.00 -13.41 -1.65
CA SER A 199 3.89 -12.67 -2.91
C SER A 199 5.07 -12.92 -3.84
N LEU A 200 6.27 -13.15 -3.30
CA LEU A 200 7.47 -13.48 -4.08
C LEU A 200 7.38 -14.90 -4.69
N GLU A 201 6.80 -15.86 -3.96
CA GLU A 201 6.59 -17.24 -4.42
C GLU A 201 5.56 -17.34 -5.56
N GLN A 202 4.63 -16.39 -5.71
CA GLN A 202 3.63 -16.39 -6.78
C GLN A 202 4.15 -15.81 -8.11
N ILE A 203 5.34 -15.24 -8.13
CA ILE A 203 5.97 -14.59 -9.29
C ILE A 203 7.08 -15.51 -9.89
N SER A 204 7.49 -16.52 -9.14
CA SER A 204 8.47 -17.53 -9.56
C SER A 204 7.80 -18.66 -10.34
#